data_87a6fb96da1411b0d0cb5d6049b81a30
#
_entry.id   87a6fb96da1411b0d0cb5d6049b81a30
#
_cell.length_a   1.000
_cell.length_b   1.000
_cell.length_c   1.000
_cell.angle_alpha   90.00
_cell.angle_beta   90.00
_cell.angle_gamma   90.00
#
_symmetry.space_group_name_H-M   'P 1'
#
loop_
_entity.id
_entity.type
_entity.pdbx_description
1 polymer ?
#
loop_
_entity_poly.entity_id
_entity_poly.type
_entity_poly.pdbx_seq_one_letter_code
_entity_poly.pdbx_strand_id
1 'polypeptide(L)'
;MKDSEKQIEKQLRQLPDNINTEVSIHWFRRDLRLNDNTGLFHALTSGKPVILLFIFDDNFLSDLPDDDPRVSFIYDCLLEMHRTASTYGSSLLAMKGDIKEIWKKIISLLRVKTVFWNADYEPYAIKRDNEVRDILRENKIESYSFKDQVIFEKDEVIKDDSSPYTVFTPYSKKWLNRLELTGIPENSRSEEHFKNLARISVDFPSIKSIGFKKSDIKPHTFNRENIENYDRYRDYPYLDATTYAGSHLRFGIMSIREIVKTAIMVNKTYLNELIWREFFMQILYHYPYVVNNNFKRKYDNIRWINDSELFDKWCKGATGYPLVDAGMRQLNTTGYIHNRVRMVTASFLCKHLLTDWRWGERYFSQKLLDYELSSNNGNWQWAAGTGCDAAPYFRVFNPDQQAKKFDKNNKYILKWVPELNSPGYPGPVIDHGFARKRAIETYGYYLR
;
A
#
# COMPACT_ATOMS: atom_id res chain seq x y z
N MET A 1 -16.51 -4.56 -21.93
CA MET A 1 -16.70 -6.02 -21.91
C MET A 1 -16.17 -6.70 -23.19
N LYS A 2 -16.68 -6.44 -24.39
CA LYS A 2 -16.25 -7.16 -25.61
C LYS A 2 -14.74 -7.04 -25.96
N ASP A 3 -14.07 -5.95 -25.63
CA ASP A 3 -12.65 -5.76 -25.99
C ASP A 3 -11.70 -6.45 -25.00
N SER A 4 -12.04 -6.50 -23.72
CA SER A 4 -11.27 -7.27 -22.72
C SER A 4 -11.38 -8.78 -22.96
N GLU A 5 -12.56 -9.27 -23.31
CA GLU A 5 -12.77 -10.69 -23.66
C GLU A 5 -11.94 -11.10 -24.89
N LYS A 6 -11.93 -10.27 -25.93
CA LYS A 6 -11.11 -10.51 -27.13
C LYS A 6 -9.61 -10.53 -26.82
N GLN A 7 -9.17 -9.65 -25.90
CA GLN A 7 -7.76 -9.60 -25.50
C GLN A 7 -7.35 -10.84 -24.71
N ILE A 8 -8.18 -11.29 -23.78
CA ILE A 8 -7.97 -12.53 -23.03
C ILE A 8 -7.88 -13.72 -24.00
N GLU A 9 -8.84 -13.81 -24.94
CA GLU A 9 -8.83 -14.86 -25.97
C GLU A 9 -7.58 -14.81 -26.85
N LYS A 10 -7.15 -13.61 -27.26
CA LYS A 10 -5.95 -13.45 -28.06
C LYS A 10 -4.71 -13.98 -27.31
N GLN A 11 -4.53 -13.62 -26.04
CA GLN A 11 -3.38 -14.12 -25.25
C GLN A 11 -3.45 -15.63 -25.02
N LEU A 12 -4.64 -16.16 -24.71
CA LEU A 12 -4.80 -17.59 -24.48
C LEU A 12 -4.65 -18.42 -25.77
N ARG A 13 -5.02 -17.87 -26.94
CA ARG A 13 -4.78 -18.51 -28.25
C ARG A 13 -3.32 -18.47 -28.69
N GLN A 14 -2.49 -17.60 -28.13
CA GLN A 14 -1.04 -17.60 -28.36
C GLN A 14 -0.32 -18.67 -27.55
N LEU A 15 -1.01 -19.29 -26.58
CA LEU A 15 -0.47 -20.45 -25.89
C LEU A 15 -0.34 -21.61 -26.88
N PRO A 16 0.78 -22.33 -26.91
CA PRO A 16 0.99 -23.42 -27.83
C PRO A 16 -0.08 -24.50 -27.64
N ASP A 17 -0.61 -25.07 -28.74
CA ASP A 17 -1.57 -26.20 -28.73
C ASP A 17 -1.00 -27.42 -27.97
N ASN A 18 0.28 -27.45 -27.73
CA ASN A 18 1.02 -28.49 -27.01
C ASN A 18 1.03 -28.35 -25.48
N ILE A 19 0.33 -27.37 -24.89
CA ILE A 19 0.10 -27.38 -23.43
C ILE A 19 -0.95 -28.45 -23.05
N ASN A 20 -0.81 -29.65 -23.62
CA ASN A 20 -1.51 -30.85 -23.14
C ASN A 20 -0.92 -31.39 -21.84
N THR A 21 0.18 -30.81 -21.36
CA THR A 21 0.78 -31.14 -20.07
C THR A 21 0.10 -30.38 -18.93
N GLU A 22 0.06 -31.01 -17.76
CA GLU A 22 -0.37 -30.33 -16.55
C GLU A 22 0.59 -29.20 -16.20
N VAL A 23 0.04 -28.03 -15.87
CA VAL A 23 0.80 -26.83 -15.48
C VAL A 23 0.45 -26.38 -14.06
N SER A 24 1.38 -25.71 -13.43
CA SER A 24 1.14 -24.88 -12.23
C SER A 24 1.04 -23.41 -12.65
N ILE A 25 0.28 -22.62 -11.88
CA ILE A 25 0.18 -21.17 -12.11
C ILE A 25 0.68 -20.45 -10.85
N HIS A 26 1.56 -19.47 -11.02
CA HIS A 26 1.81 -18.47 -9.97
C HIS A 26 1.06 -17.18 -10.31
N TRP A 27 0.12 -16.79 -9.43
CA TRP A 27 -0.72 -15.61 -9.58
C TRP A 27 -0.18 -14.44 -8.76
N PHE A 28 0.46 -13.49 -9.45
CA PHE A 28 0.98 -12.24 -8.86
C PHE A 28 -0.14 -11.25 -8.53
N ARG A 29 0.05 -10.46 -7.47
CA ARG A 29 -0.81 -9.34 -7.08
C ARG A 29 -0.01 -8.16 -6.55
N ARG A 30 0.43 -8.22 -5.29
CA ARG A 30 1.25 -7.21 -4.58
C ARG A 30 2.66 -7.73 -4.29
N ASP A 31 3.19 -8.49 -5.17
CA ASP A 31 4.46 -9.21 -5.04
C ASP A 31 5.20 -9.19 -6.38
N LEU A 32 5.28 -7.97 -6.99
CA LEU A 32 5.75 -7.75 -8.35
C LEU A 32 7.28 -7.88 -8.46
N ARG A 33 7.78 -9.07 -8.16
CA ARG A 33 9.19 -9.45 -8.29
C ARG A 33 9.33 -10.95 -8.57
N LEU A 34 10.41 -11.31 -9.25
CA LEU A 34 10.73 -12.70 -9.54
C LEU A 34 11.67 -13.31 -8.49
N ASN A 35 12.52 -12.48 -7.87
CA ASN A 35 13.48 -12.93 -6.84
C ASN A 35 12.85 -12.83 -5.45
N ASP A 36 13.25 -13.73 -4.56
CA ASP A 36 12.77 -13.80 -3.18
C ASP A 36 11.23 -13.70 -3.08
N ASN A 37 10.53 -14.43 -3.94
CA ASN A 37 9.07 -14.55 -3.96
C ASN A 37 8.67 -15.95 -3.51
N THR A 38 8.08 -16.05 -2.31
CA THR A 38 7.82 -17.34 -1.66
C THR A 38 6.85 -18.20 -2.48
N GLY A 39 5.73 -17.65 -2.93
CA GLY A 39 4.75 -18.39 -3.73
C GLY A 39 5.32 -18.84 -5.08
N LEU A 40 6.12 -17.99 -5.74
CA LEU A 40 6.76 -18.33 -6.99
C LEU A 40 7.80 -19.46 -6.80
N PHE A 41 8.60 -19.41 -5.73
CA PHE A 41 9.56 -20.46 -5.40
C PHE A 41 8.86 -21.83 -5.26
N HIS A 42 7.78 -21.88 -4.50
CA HIS A 42 7.00 -23.11 -4.33
C HIS A 42 6.34 -23.57 -5.63
N ALA A 43 5.87 -22.65 -6.46
CA ALA A 43 5.36 -22.98 -7.79
C ALA A 43 6.46 -23.63 -8.65
N LEU A 44 7.64 -23.00 -8.74
CA LEU A 44 8.75 -23.47 -9.54
C LEU A 44 9.36 -24.82 -9.07
N THR A 45 9.18 -25.14 -7.79
CA THR A 45 9.64 -26.42 -7.20
C THR A 45 8.55 -27.48 -7.15
N SER A 46 7.34 -27.22 -7.67
CA SER A 46 6.19 -28.14 -7.63
C SER A 46 6.30 -29.34 -8.60
N GLY A 47 7.32 -29.37 -9.45
CA GLY A 47 7.50 -30.44 -10.44
C GLY A 47 6.68 -30.32 -11.72
N LYS A 48 5.95 -29.20 -11.91
CA LYS A 48 5.22 -28.89 -13.13
C LYS A 48 5.74 -27.60 -13.76
N PRO A 49 5.61 -27.43 -15.10
CA PRO A 49 5.91 -26.14 -15.73
C PRO A 49 5.02 -25.03 -15.16
N VAL A 50 5.62 -23.86 -14.86
CA VAL A 50 4.93 -22.75 -14.21
C VAL A 50 4.58 -21.64 -15.18
N ILE A 51 3.30 -21.27 -15.22
CA ILE A 51 2.81 -20.07 -15.91
C ILE A 51 2.76 -18.91 -14.91
N LEU A 52 3.33 -17.77 -15.29
CA LEU A 52 3.27 -16.52 -14.56
C LEU A 52 1.99 -15.78 -14.95
N LEU A 53 1.15 -15.42 -14.01
CA LEU A 53 -0.15 -14.75 -14.26
C LEU A 53 -0.27 -13.47 -13.41
N PHE A 54 -0.70 -12.39 -14.07
CA PHE A 54 -1.21 -11.19 -13.41
C PHE A 54 -2.58 -10.81 -13.98
N ILE A 55 -3.51 -10.39 -13.14
CA ILE A 55 -4.84 -9.93 -13.56
C ILE A 55 -5.02 -8.49 -13.11
N PHE A 56 -5.19 -7.60 -14.08
CA PHE A 56 -5.68 -6.24 -13.86
C PHE A 56 -7.17 -6.32 -13.54
N ASP A 57 -7.49 -6.25 -12.26
CA ASP A 57 -8.84 -6.45 -11.71
C ASP A 57 -9.74 -5.24 -11.98
N ASP A 58 -10.81 -5.42 -12.75
CA ASP A 58 -11.75 -4.36 -13.09
C ASP A 58 -12.41 -3.74 -11.85
N ASN A 59 -12.57 -4.48 -10.74
CA ASN A 59 -13.13 -3.93 -9.50
C ASN A 59 -12.25 -2.87 -8.84
N PHE A 60 -10.94 -2.86 -9.13
CA PHE A 60 -10.03 -1.80 -8.68
C PHE A 60 -9.84 -0.71 -9.71
N LEU A 61 -9.87 -1.06 -10.98
CA LEU A 61 -9.46 -0.17 -12.05
C LEU A 61 -10.58 0.73 -12.55
N SER A 62 -11.84 0.31 -12.41
CA SER A 62 -13.01 1.04 -12.96
C SER A 62 -13.16 2.46 -12.41
N ASP A 63 -12.75 2.70 -11.17
CA ASP A 63 -12.89 3.98 -10.49
C ASP A 63 -11.65 4.87 -10.59
N LEU A 64 -10.58 4.39 -11.27
CA LEU A 64 -9.33 5.13 -11.38
C LEU A 64 -9.32 6.03 -12.63
N PRO A 65 -8.63 7.19 -12.57
CA PRO A 65 -8.33 7.97 -13.76
C PRO A 65 -7.58 7.14 -14.80
N ASP A 66 -7.76 7.44 -16.08
CA ASP A 66 -7.08 6.73 -17.17
C ASP A 66 -5.56 6.93 -17.21
N ASP A 67 -5.03 7.92 -16.45
CA ASP A 67 -3.62 8.21 -16.25
C ASP A 67 -3.14 7.95 -14.81
N ASP A 68 -3.82 7.08 -14.07
CA ASP A 68 -3.43 6.79 -12.69
C ASP A 68 -1.97 6.33 -12.62
N PRO A 69 -1.12 7.02 -11.85
CA PRO A 69 0.32 6.75 -11.82
C PRO A 69 0.64 5.38 -11.20
N ARG A 70 -0.23 4.83 -10.36
CA ARG A 70 -0.05 3.49 -9.78
C ARG A 70 -0.20 2.41 -10.85
N VAL A 71 -1.17 2.57 -11.76
CA VAL A 71 -1.35 1.64 -12.90
C VAL A 71 -0.14 1.70 -13.82
N SER A 72 0.37 2.89 -14.11
CA SER A 72 1.61 3.08 -14.90
C SER A 72 2.80 2.38 -14.26
N PHE A 73 2.94 2.48 -12.95
CA PHE A 73 4.03 1.85 -12.20
C PHE A 73 3.93 0.32 -12.17
N ILE A 74 2.74 -0.21 -11.88
CA ILE A 74 2.48 -1.65 -11.93
C ILE A 74 2.77 -2.20 -13.33
N TYR A 75 2.29 -1.50 -14.37
CA TYR A 75 2.52 -1.87 -15.76
C TYR A 75 4.02 -1.97 -16.10
N ASP A 76 4.82 -0.99 -15.68
CA ASP A 76 6.27 -1.00 -15.91
C ASP A 76 6.97 -2.16 -15.20
N CYS A 77 6.59 -2.44 -13.95
CA CYS A 77 7.12 -3.58 -13.21
C CYS A 77 6.78 -4.90 -13.89
N LEU A 78 5.54 -5.08 -14.30
CA LEU A 78 5.10 -6.30 -15.00
C LEU A 78 5.77 -6.46 -16.37
N LEU A 79 5.98 -5.37 -17.12
CA LEU A 79 6.69 -5.40 -18.39
C LEU A 79 8.16 -5.84 -18.20
N GLU A 80 8.82 -5.39 -17.13
CA GLU A 80 10.17 -5.82 -16.81
C GLU A 80 10.21 -7.29 -16.40
N MET A 81 9.25 -7.75 -15.58
CA MET A 81 9.11 -9.16 -15.23
C MET A 81 8.86 -10.02 -16.48
N HIS A 82 8.03 -9.55 -17.42
CA HIS A 82 7.78 -10.24 -18.69
C HIS A 82 9.07 -10.33 -19.53
N ARG A 83 9.85 -9.25 -19.64
CA ARG A 83 11.13 -9.25 -20.35
C ARG A 83 12.11 -10.25 -19.72
N THR A 84 12.20 -10.25 -18.39
CA THR A 84 13.05 -11.23 -17.68
C THR A 84 12.56 -12.65 -17.94
N ALA A 85 11.28 -12.95 -17.85
CA ALA A 85 10.74 -14.28 -18.17
C ALA A 85 11.06 -14.70 -19.62
N SER A 86 11.04 -13.75 -20.56
CA SER A 86 11.33 -14.01 -21.98
C SER A 86 12.77 -14.47 -22.21
N THR A 87 13.73 -14.03 -21.39
CA THR A 87 15.12 -14.54 -21.48
C THR A 87 15.25 -16.03 -21.13
N TYR A 88 14.23 -16.58 -20.44
CA TYR A 88 14.13 -18.01 -20.11
C TYR A 88 13.15 -18.77 -21.02
N GLY A 89 12.72 -18.15 -22.13
CA GLY A 89 11.78 -18.76 -23.09
C GLY A 89 10.33 -18.84 -22.57
N SER A 90 9.97 -17.96 -21.63
CA SER A 90 8.64 -17.89 -21.03
C SER A 90 8.01 -16.51 -21.21
N SER A 91 6.78 -16.33 -20.74
CA SER A 91 6.08 -15.06 -20.74
C SER A 91 5.26 -14.89 -19.45
N LEU A 92 5.06 -13.64 -19.03
CA LEU A 92 4.07 -13.30 -18.03
C LEU A 92 2.75 -13.00 -18.74
N LEU A 93 1.71 -13.75 -18.41
CA LEU A 93 0.34 -13.49 -18.86
C LEU A 93 -0.21 -12.30 -18.04
N ALA A 94 -0.51 -11.21 -18.71
CA ALA A 94 -1.12 -10.03 -18.08
C ALA A 94 -2.50 -9.80 -18.69
N MET A 95 -3.56 -10.10 -17.96
CA MET A 95 -4.95 -10.04 -18.41
C MET A 95 -5.70 -8.94 -17.67
N LYS A 96 -6.76 -8.38 -18.29
CA LYS A 96 -7.65 -7.43 -17.64
C LYS A 96 -9.09 -7.92 -17.69
N GLY A 97 -9.80 -7.84 -16.55
CA GLY A 97 -11.22 -8.19 -16.48
C GLY A 97 -11.69 -8.60 -15.10
N ASP A 98 -12.88 -9.17 -15.04
CA ASP A 98 -13.39 -9.80 -13.84
C ASP A 98 -12.56 -11.05 -13.50
N ILE A 99 -12.10 -11.12 -12.27
CA ILE A 99 -11.19 -12.19 -11.83
C ILE A 99 -11.82 -13.58 -11.95
N LYS A 100 -13.10 -13.73 -11.60
CA LYS A 100 -13.77 -15.03 -11.64
C LYS A 100 -13.93 -15.52 -13.08
N GLU A 101 -14.31 -14.64 -13.97
CA GLU A 101 -14.48 -14.99 -15.39
C GLU A 101 -13.15 -15.33 -16.05
N ILE A 102 -12.07 -14.61 -15.71
CA ILE A 102 -10.72 -14.95 -16.18
C ILE A 102 -10.30 -16.32 -15.67
N TRP A 103 -10.49 -16.63 -14.38
CA TRP A 103 -10.14 -17.94 -13.83
C TRP A 103 -10.94 -19.07 -14.45
N LYS A 104 -12.26 -18.93 -14.64
CA LYS A 104 -13.09 -19.92 -15.34
C LYS A 104 -12.55 -20.19 -16.76
N LYS A 105 -12.17 -19.12 -17.46
CA LYS A 105 -11.65 -19.24 -18.82
C LYS A 105 -10.26 -19.90 -18.86
N ILE A 106 -9.36 -19.56 -17.95
CA ILE A 106 -8.04 -20.21 -17.82
C ILE A 106 -8.21 -21.72 -17.57
N ILE A 107 -9.09 -22.10 -16.65
CA ILE A 107 -9.35 -23.50 -16.28
C ILE A 107 -9.97 -24.27 -17.44
N SER A 108 -10.81 -23.64 -18.27
CA SER A 108 -11.42 -24.31 -19.43
C SER A 108 -10.44 -24.57 -20.56
N LEU A 109 -9.32 -23.84 -20.63
CA LEU A 109 -8.35 -23.92 -21.72
C LEU A 109 -7.04 -24.61 -21.34
N LEU A 110 -6.68 -24.62 -20.07
CA LEU A 110 -5.42 -25.17 -19.58
C LEU A 110 -5.68 -26.32 -18.58
N ARG A 111 -4.82 -27.32 -18.63
CA ARG A 111 -4.80 -28.40 -17.62
C ARG A 111 -4.08 -27.94 -16.36
N VAL A 112 -4.72 -27.01 -15.63
CA VAL A 112 -4.17 -26.47 -14.39
C VAL A 112 -4.21 -27.54 -13.30
N LYS A 113 -3.04 -27.86 -12.73
CA LYS A 113 -2.92 -28.81 -11.59
C LYS A 113 -2.93 -28.11 -10.25
N THR A 114 -2.18 -27.02 -10.15
CA THR A 114 -1.99 -26.31 -8.87
C THR A 114 -1.85 -24.81 -9.13
N VAL A 115 -2.38 -24.01 -8.22
CA VAL A 115 -2.25 -22.56 -8.25
C VAL A 115 -1.56 -22.08 -6.96
N PHE A 116 -0.59 -21.19 -7.11
CA PHE A 116 0.23 -20.63 -6.04
C PHE A 116 0.09 -19.12 -6.00
N TRP A 117 0.03 -18.55 -4.81
CA TRP A 117 0.07 -17.09 -4.62
C TRP A 117 0.59 -16.72 -3.23
N ASN A 118 0.92 -15.43 -3.02
CA ASN A 118 1.28 -14.91 -1.71
C ASN A 118 0.05 -14.32 -1.00
N ALA A 119 -0.07 -14.51 0.29
CA ALA A 119 -1.20 -14.05 1.09
C ALA A 119 -1.33 -12.52 1.11
N ASP A 120 -2.56 -12.04 1.20
CA ASP A 120 -2.89 -10.64 1.41
C ASP A 120 -3.79 -10.50 2.65
N TYR A 121 -3.75 -9.34 3.31
CA TYR A 121 -4.42 -9.09 4.59
C TYR A 121 -5.55 -8.08 4.49
N GLU A 122 -5.76 -7.48 3.32
CA GLU A 122 -6.84 -6.54 3.07
C GLU A 122 -8.18 -7.28 2.88
N PRO A 123 -9.31 -6.80 3.44
CA PRO A 123 -10.59 -7.50 3.41
C PRO A 123 -11.06 -7.89 2.00
N TYR A 124 -10.90 -6.97 1.03
CA TYR A 124 -11.22 -7.27 -0.37
C TYR A 124 -10.37 -8.42 -0.91
N ALA A 125 -9.07 -8.39 -0.66
CA ALA A 125 -8.15 -9.39 -1.16
C ALA A 125 -8.45 -10.78 -0.56
N ILE A 126 -8.76 -10.83 0.73
CA ILE A 126 -9.18 -12.07 1.41
C ILE A 126 -10.45 -12.65 0.77
N LYS A 127 -11.45 -11.78 0.53
CA LYS A 127 -12.70 -12.21 -0.13
C LYS A 127 -12.45 -12.73 -1.53
N ARG A 128 -11.71 -11.98 -2.34
CA ARG A 128 -11.32 -12.35 -3.71
C ARG A 128 -10.57 -13.70 -3.74
N ASP A 129 -9.57 -13.85 -2.88
CA ASP A 129 -8.75 -15.07 -2.82
C ASP A 129 -9.57 -16.29 -2.40
N ASN A 130 -10.55 -16.12 -1.51
CA ASN A 130 -11.49 -17.18 -1.14
C ASN A 130 -12.42 -17.56 -2.30
N GLU A 131 -12.97 -16.59 -3.02
CA GLU A 131 -13.82 -16.84 -4.20
C GLU A 131 -13.04 -17.60 -5.30
N VAL A 132 -11.78 -17.24 -5.54
CA VAL A 132 -10.92 -17.99 -6.48
C VAL A 132 -10.63 -19.38 -5.96
N ARG A 133 -10.34 -19.54 -4.67
CA ARG A 133 -10.11 -20.87 -4.06
C ARG A 133 -11.32 -21.79 -4.21
N ASP A 134 -12.53 -21.26 -4.07
CA ASP A 134 -13.76 -22.02 -4.26
C ASP A 134 -13.90 -22.50 -5.72
N ILE A 135 -13.67 -21.62 -6.71
CA ILE A 135 -13.67 -21.98 -8.15
C ILE A 135 -12.64 -23.08 -8.43
N LEU A 136 -11.41 -22.97 -7.89
CA LEU A 136 -10.36 -23.97 -8.08
C LEU A 136 -10.75 -25.31 -7.46
N ARG A 137 -11.30 -25.30 -6.25
CA ARG A 137 -11.73 -26.51 -5.53
C ARG A 137 -12.85 -27.24 -6.29
N GLU A 138 -13.84 -26.51 -6.82
CA GLU A 138 -14.93 -27.08 -7.65
C GLU A 138 -14.39 -27.80 -8.89
N ASN A 139 -13.26 -27.33 -9.43
CA ASN A 139 -12.57 -27.92 -10.57
C ASN A 139 -11.45 -28.92 -10.19
N LYS A 140 -11.36 -29.34 -8.91
CA LYS A 140 -10.36 -30.26 -8.37
C LYS A 140 -8.91 -29.80 -8.57
N ILE A 141 -8.70 -28.48 -8.54
CA ILE A 141 -7.40 -27.84 -8.64
C ILE A 141 -6.92 -27.46 -7.23
N GLU A 142 -5.73 -27.86 -6.88
CA GLU A 142 -5.12 -27.52 -5.61
C GLU A 142 -4.66 -26.05 -5.60
N SER A 143 -4.71 -25.41 -4.43
CA SER A 143 -4.24 -24.04 -4.29
C SER A 143 -3.50 -23.81 -2.97
N TYR A 144 -2.41 -23.07 -3.04
CA TYR A 144 -1.56 -22.77 -1.89
C TYR A 144 -1.26 -21.28 -1.80
N SER A 145 -1.35 -20.72 -0.59
CA SER A 145 -0.98 -19.34 -0.29
C SER A 145 0.15 -19.28 0.72
N PHE A 146 1.07 -18.33 0.55
CA PHE A 146 2.30 -18.23 1.33
C PHE A 146 2.49 -16.85 1.93
N LYS A 147 3.11 -16.79 3.10
CA LYS A 147 3.57 -15.57 3.72
C LYS A 147 4.71 -14.94 2.89
N ASP A 148 4.56 -13.67 2.53
CA ASP A 148 5.57 -12.96 1.74
C ASP A 148 5.67 -11.46 2.04
N GLN A 149 4.54 -10.79 2.34
CA GLN A 149 4.47 -9.33 2.53
C GLN A 149 4.89 -8.88 3.94
N VAL A 150 5.05 -9.79 4.87
CA VAL A 150 5.33 -9.58 6.29
C VAL A 150 6.39 -10.56 6.77
N ILE A 151 7.07 -10.23 7.87
CA ILE A 151 7.96 -11.19 8.55
C ILE A 151 7.12 -12.16 9.38
N PHE A 152 6.13 -11.66 10.09
CA PHE A 152 5.22 -12.48 10.88
C PHE A 152 3.77 -12.28 10.43
N GLU A 153 3.07 -13.40 10.21
CA GLU A 153 1.66 -13.38 9.85
C GLU A 153 0.77 -13.02 11.05
N LYS A 154 -0.45 -12.74 10.71
CA LYS A 154 -1.59 -12.33 11.55
C LYS A 154 -1.62 -12.92 12.97
N ASP A 155 -1.38 -14.24 13.12
CA ASP A 155 -1.47 -14.95 14.40
C ASP A 155 -0.10 -15.32 14.98
N GLU A 156 0.99 -14.88 14.35
CA GLU A 156 2.34 -15.21 14.79
C GLU A 156 2.85 -14.27 15.90
N VAL A 157 2.29 -13.05 16.01
CA VAL A 157 2.61 -12.08 17.06
C VAL A 157 1.34 -11.69 17.81
N ILE A 158 0.87 -12.59 18.66
CA ILE A 158 -0.33 -12.42 19.48
C ILE A 158 0.03 -12.52 20.97
N LYS A 159 -0.89 -12.11 21.84
CA LYS A 159 -0.75 -12.25 23.28
C LYS A 159 -0.90 -13.71 23.71
N ASP A 160 -0.56 -13.99 24.96
CA ASP A 160 -0.63 -15.35 25.52
C ASP A 160 -2.08 -15.85 25.66
N ASP A 161 -3.07 -14.94 25.71
CA ASP A 161 -4.51 -15.24 25.67
C ASP A 161 -5.05 -15.40 24.23
N SER A 162 -4.18 -15.49 23.23
CA SER A 162 -4.51 -15.58 21.81
C SER A 162 -5.21 -14.34 21.23
N SER A 163 -5.32 -13.24 21.97
CA SER A 163 -5.86 -11.99 21.43
C SER A 163 -4.78 -11.15 20.74
N PRO A 164 -5.13 -10.38 19.68
CA PRO A 164 -4.17 -9.52 19.01
C PRO A 164 -3.75 -8.32 19.86
N TYR A 165 -2.53 -7.85 19.64
CA TYR A 165 -2.08 -6.60 20.24
C TYR A 165 -2.78 -5.41 19.59
N THR A 166 -3.21 -4.46 20.42
CA THR A 166 -3.84 -3.20 19.99
C THR A 166 -3.01 -1.96 20.38
N VAL A 167 -1.83 -2.18 20.98
CA VAL A 167 -0.85 -1.16 21.34
C VAL A 167 0.50 -1.54 20.76
N PHE A 168 1.15 -0.61 20.08
CA PHE A 168 2.38 -0.86 19.33
C PHE A 168 3.55 -1.31 20.19
N THR A 169 3.79 -0.65 21.33
CA THR A 169 4.97 -0.94 22.16
C THR A 169 5.05 -2.40 22.63
N PRO A 170 4.00 -3.03 23.18
CA PRO A 170 4.05 -4.45 23.52
C PRO A 170 4.10 -5.36 22.27
N TYR A 171 3.44 -4.97 21.18
CA TYR A 171 3.53 -5.68 19.91
C TYR A 171 4.98 -5.74 19.40
N SER A 172 5.65 -4.59 19.30
CA SER A 172 7.01 -4.51 18.78
C SER A 172 8.00 -5.30 19.63
N LYS A 173 7.83 -5.31 20.97
CA LYS A 173 8.64 -6.15 21.87
C LYS A 173 8.44 -7.64 21.59
N LYS A 174 7.20 -8.11 21.47
CA LYS A 174 6.90 -9.52 21.16
C LYS A 174 7.43 -9.89 19.76
N TRP A 175 7.29 -8.98 18.78
CA TRP A 175 7.81 -9.13 17.44
C TRP A 175 9.34 -9.31 17.43
N LEU A 176 10.07 -8.44 18.13
CA LEU A 176 11.54 -8.51 18.23
C LEU A 176 12.00 -9.79 18.95
N ASN A 177 11.35 -10.16 20.05
CA ASN A 177 11.65 -11.41 20.75
C ASN A 177 11.42 -12.64 19.85
N ARG A 178 10.34 -12.64 19.06
CA ARG A 178 10.08 -13.72 18.12
C ARG A 178 11.15 -13.78 17.03
N LEU A 179 11.53 -12.61 16.50
CA LEU A 179 12.60 -12.53 15.50
C LEU A 179 13.94 -13.07 16.02
N GLU A 180 14.28 -12.79 17.27
CA GLU A 180 15.48 -13.32 17.92
C GLU A 180 15.45 -14.85 18.02
N LEU A 181 14.28 -15.43 18.30
CA LEU A 181 14.09 -16.87 18.43
C LEU A 181 14.07 -17.60 17.08
N THR A 182 13.43 -17.02 16.06
CA THR A 182 13.16 -17.73 14.80
C THR A 182 14.09 -17.30 13.65
N GLY A 183 14.76 -16.16 13.80
CA GLY A 183 15.47 -15.51 12.70
C GLY A 183 14.53 -14.92 11.65
N ILE A 184 15.11 -14.31 10.62
CA ILE A 184 14.38 -13.89 9.42
C ILE A 184 14.22 -15.13 8.52
N PRO A 185 13.01 -15.39 7.96
CA PRO A 185 12.85 -16.46 6.98
C PRO A 185 13.89 -16.34 5.86
N GLU A 186 14.42 -17.47 5.41
CA GLU A 186 15.38 -17.48 4.31
C GLU A 186 14.76 -16.89 3.03
N ASN A 187 15.62 -16.26 2.23
CA ASN A 187 15.23 -15.76 0.93
C ASN A 187 14.87 -16.92 0.00
N SER A 188 13.77 -16.79 -0.69
CA SER A 188 13.35 -17.76 -1.71
C SER A 188 14.16 -17.52 -3.00
N ARG A 189 15.06 -18.43 -3.33
CA ARG A 189 15.93 -18.34 -4.53
C ARG A 189 15.18 -18.80 -5.77
N SER A 190 14.14 -18.07 -6.16
CA SER A 190 13.28 -18.42 -7.29
C SER A 190 14.06 -18.50 -8.61
N GLU A 191 15.06 -17.64 -8.79
CA GLU A 191 15.88 -17.54 -10.00
C GLU A 191 16.65 -18.83 -10.32
N GLU A 192 17.04 -19.62 -9.32
CA GLU A 192 17.71 -20.91 -9.52
C GLU A 192 16.80 -21.95 -10.20
N HIS A 193 15.49 -21.68 -10.23
CA HIS A 193 14.46 -22.58 -10.74
C HIS A 193 13.74 -22.08 -11.99
N PHE A 194 14.16 -20.97 -12.61
CA PHE A 194 13.47 -20.39 -13.79
C PHE A 194 13.46 -21.33 -15.02
N LYS A 195 14.33 -22.35 -15.07
CA LYS A 195 14.23 -23.43 -16.07
C LYS A 195 12.91 -24.18 -16.01
N ASN A 196 12.17 -24.10 -14.88
CA ASN A 196 10.87 -24.73 -14.67
C ASN A 196 9.70 -23.82 -15.08
N LEU A 197 9.95 -22.63 -15.61
CA LEU A 197 8.92 -21.81 -16.24
C LEU A 197 8.37 -22.52 -17.47
N ALA A 198 7.07 -22.41 -17.69
CA ALA A 198 6.44 -22.94 -18.89
C ALA A 198 6.98 -22.21 -20.13
N ARG A 199 7.35 -22.98 -21.17
CA ARG A 199 7.84 -22.41 -22.43
C ARG A 199 6.67 -21.91 -23.25
N ILE A 200 6.38 -20.61 -23.09
CA ILE A 200 5.30 -19.91 -23.77
C ILE A 200 5.82 -18.57 -24.32
N SER A 201 5.29 -18.15 -25.45
CA SER A 201 5.60 -16.86 -26.06
C SER A 201 4.27 -16.13 -26.32
N VAL A 202 3.97 -15.16 -25.50
CA VAL A 202 2.74 -14.36 -25.54
C VAL A 202 3.09 -12.87 -25.51
N ASP A 203 2.46 -12.08 -26.36
CA ASP A 203 2.65 -10.64 -26.38
C ASP A 203 2.22 -10.00 -25.04
N PHE A 204 3.05 -9.11 -24.50
CA PHE A 204 2.62 -8.29 -23.38
C PHE A 204 1.65 -7.21 -23.85
N PRO A 205 0.49 -7.01 -23.16
CA PRO A 205 -0.51 -6.04 -23.61
C PRO A 205 0.03 -4.61 -23.53
N SER A 206 -0.35 -3.75 -24.46
CA SER A 206 -0.04 -2.31 -24.34
C SER A 206 -0.86 -1.69 -23.21
N ILE A 207 -0.35 -0.63 -22.59
CA ILE A 207 -1.09 0.09 -21.53
C ILE A 207 -2.43 0.62 -22.04
N LYS A 208 -2.49 1.01 -23.32
CA LYS A 208 -3.73 1.44 -23.97
C LYS A 208 -4.74 0.31 -24.10
N SER A 209 -4.29 -0.93 -24.35
CA SER A 209 -5.20 -2.07 -24.48
C SER A 209 -5.82 -2.49 -23.14
N ILE A 210 -5.20 -2.13 -22.02
CA ILE A 210 -5.80 -2.28 -20.68
C ILE A 210 -6.63 -1.03 -20.26
N GLY A 211 -6.83 -0.07 -21.17
CA GLY A 211 -7.71 1.09 -20.97
C GLY A 211 -7.06 2.27 -20.25
N PHE A 212 -5.73 2.32 -20.17
CA PHE A 212 -4.98 3.39 -19.50
C PHE A 212 -3.98 4.04 -20.45
N LYS A 213 -3.45 5.18 -20.02
CA LYS A 213 -2.32 5.88 -20.62
C LYS A 213 -1.21 6.06 -19.59
N LYS A 214 0.00 6.30 -20.05
CA LYS A 214 1.13 6.56 -19.15
C LYS A 214 0.94 7.85 -18.38
N SER A 215 1.19 7.80 -17.08
CA SER A 215 1.27 8.98 -16.23
C SER A 215 2.68 9.57 -16.26
N ASP A 216 2.76 10.91 -16.17
CA ASP A 216 4.02 11.62 -15.99
C ASP A 216 4.53 11.54 -14.53
N ILE A 217 3.64 11.24 -13.57
CA ILE A 217 3.99 11.05 -12.17
C ILE A 217 4.61 9.67 -11.98
N LYS A 218 5.82 9.64 -11.44
CA LYS A 218 6.56 8.40 -11.16
C LYS A 218 6.88 8.28 -9.68
N PRO A 219 6.85 7.06 -9.11
CA PRO A 219 7.38 6.83 -7.78
C PRO A 219 8.85 7.20 -7.69
N HIS A 220 9.24 7.73 -6.53
CA HIS A 220 10.65 7.94 -6.24
C HIS A 220 11.40 6.62 -6.22
N THR A 221 12.64 6.64 -6.67
CA THR A 221 13.55 5.49 -6.56
C THR A 221 13.86 5.20 -5.09
N PHE A 222 13.91 3.93 -4.73
CA PHE A 222 14.32 3.53 -3.38
C PHE A 222 15.76 3.97 -3.11
N ASN A 223 15.95 4.71 -2.02
CA ASN A 223 17.26 5.16 -1.57
C ASN A 223 17.69 4.39 -0.31
N ARG A 224 18.53 3.37 -0.50
CA ARG A 224 19.02 2.51 0.59
C ARG A 224 19.96 3.24 1.55
N GLU A 225 20.74 4.19 1.04
CA GLU A 225 21.74 4.92 1.83
C GLU A 225 21.09 5.76 2.93
N ASN A 226 19.86 6.23 2.71
CA ASN A 226 19.11 6.98 3.70
C ASN A 226 18.69 6.16 4.93
N ILE A 227 18.87 4.84 4.93
CA ILE A 227 18.60 4.00 6.11
C ILE A 227 19.59 4.33 7.22
N GLU A 228 20.86 4.59 6.90
CA GLU A 228 21.93 4.78 7.87
C GLU A 228 21.66 5.94 8.85
N ASN A 229 21.21 7.05 8.33
CA ASN A 229 20.96 8.27 9.11
C ASN A 229 19.45 8.57 9.27
N TYR A 230 18.60 7.58 9.10
CA TYR A 230 17.16 7.74 9.12
C TYR A 230 16.65 8.36 10.42
N ASP A 231 17.14 7.93 11.57
CA ASP A 231 16.79 8.43 12.90
C ASP A 231 17.07 9.93 13.08
N ARG A 232 18.12 10.43 12.40
CA ARG A 232 18.55 11.84 12.49
C ARG A 232 17.76 12.76 11.58
N TYR A 233 17.41 12.28 10.37
CA TYR A 233 16.92 13.15 9.29
C TYR A 233 15.45 12.92 8.93
N ARG A 234 14.83 11.83 9.38
CA ARG A 234 13.45 11.46 9.04
C ARG A 234 12.39 12.54 9.32
N ASP A 235 12.68 13.50 10.18
CA ASP A 235 11.71 14.51 10.59
C ASP A 235 11.77 15.80 9.76
N TYR A 236 12.76 15.95 8.88
CA TYR A 236 13.02 17.19 8.16
C TYR A 236 12.56 17.09 6.69
N PRO A 237 11.36 17.63 6.33
CA PRO A 237 10.79 17.44 5.00
C PRO A 237 11.56 18.15 3.88
N TYR A 238 12.41 19.12 4.20
CA TYR A 238 13.26 19.81 3.24
C TYR A 238 14.51 19.01 2.83
N LEU A 239 14.83 17.96 3.58
CA LEU A 239 15.92 17.05 3.24
C LEU A 239 15.35 15.89 2.39
N ASP A 240 16.11 15.50 1.37
CA ASP A 240 15.82 14.28 0.63
C ASP A 240 16.43 13.06 1.37
N ALA A 241 15.96 12.83 2.59
CA ALA A 241 16.56 11.89 3.53
C ALA A 241 15.62 10.72 3.91
N THR A 242 14.54 10.51 3.16
CA THR A 242 13.69 9.33 3.30
C THR A 242 14.06 8.26 2.28
N THR A 243 13.75 7.00 2.58
CA THR A 243 14.11 5.88 1.71
C THR A 243 13.20 5.72 0.50
N TYR A 244 12.01 6.32 0.52
CA TYR A 244 10.94 6.11 -0.48
C TYR A 244 10.50 4.64 -0.64
N ALA A 245 10.68 3.84 0.40
CA ALA A 245 10.34 2.40 0.36
C ALA A 245 8.83 2.11 0.24
N GLY A 246 7.96 3.09 0.52
CA GLY A 246 6.52 2.89 0.62
C GLY A 246 5.90 2.22 -0.62
N SER A 247 6.08 2.80 -1.81
CA SER A 247 5.56 2.23 -3.07
C SER A 247 6.21 0.88 -3.41
N HIS A 248 7.50 0.71 -3.14
CA HIS A 248 8.23 -0.53 -3.41
C HIS A 248 7.73 -1.69 -2.55
N LEU A 249 7.44 -1.42 -1.26
CA LEU A 249 6.86 -2.42 -0.35
C LEU A 249 5.37 -2.64 -0.62
N ARG A 250 4.62 -1.58 -1.03
CA ARG A 250 3.19 -1.70 -1.37
C ARG A 250 2.95 -2.66 -2.52
N PHE A 251 3.76 -2.57 -3.56
CA PHE A 251 3.64 -3.42 -4.76
C PHE A 251 4.56 -4.65 -4.72
N GLY A 252 5.30 -4.84 -3.63
CA GLY A 252 6.14 -6.01 -3.42
C GLY A 252 7.29 -6.15 -4.41
N ILE A 253 7.77 -5.04 -4.99
CA ILE A 253 8.93 -5.00 -5.86
C ILE A 253 10.21 -5.28 -5.05
N MET A 254 10.16 -4.89 -3.77
CA MET A 254 11.22 -5.13 -2.78
C MET A 254 10.76 -6.20 -1.78
N SER A 255 11.64 -7.12 -1.47
CA SER A 255 11.41 -8.10 -0.41
C SER A 255 11.45 -7.45 0.97
N ILE A 256 10.43 -7.71 1.79
CA ILE A 256 10.42 -7.27 3.20
C ILE A 256 11.56 -7.94 3.99
N ARG A 257 11.95 -9.16 3.65
CA ARG A 257 13.04 -9.90 4.31
C ARG A 257 14.38 -9.19 4.10
N GLU A 258 14.67 -8.74 2.88
CA GLU A 258 15.90 -8.02 2.56
C GLU A 258 16.02 -6.68 3.27
N ILE A 259 14.91 -5.89 3.28
CA ILE A 259 14.94 -4.58 3.92
C ILE A 259 15.01 -4.70 5.45
N VAL A 260 14.35 -5.70 6.05
CA VAL A 260 14.43 -5.98 7.49
C VAL A 260 15.85 -6.44 7.87
N LYS A 261 16.48 -7.33 7.10
CA LYS A 261 17.90 -7.71 7.30
C LYS A 261 18.81 -6.48 7.34
N THR A 262 18.64 -5.57 6.39
CA THR A 262 19.39 -4.31 6.36
C THR A 262 19.10 -3.44 7.58
N ALA A 263 17.82 -3.24 7.91
CA ALA A 263 17.39 -2.38 9.00
C ALA A 263 17.90 -2.83 10.38
N ILE A 264 17.93 -4.13 10.64
CA ILE A 264 18.46 -4.71 11.88
C ILE A 264 19.92 -4.31 12.09
N MET A 265 20.72 -4.38 11.03
CA MET A 265 22.16 -4.11 11.09
C MET A 265 22.47 -2.61 11.15
N VAL A 266 21.65 -1.77 10.52
CA VAL A 266 22.00 -0.38 10.22
C VAL A 266 21.27 0.61 11.10
N ASN A 267 19.94 0.47 11.27
CA ASN A 267 19.15 1.51 11.96
C ASN A 267 17.87 0.94 12.62
N LYS A 268 17.89 0.88 13.95
CA LYS A 268 16.75 0.37 14.74
C LYS A 268 15.48 1.22 14.60
N THR A 269 15.62 2.53 14.40
CA THR A 269 14.46 3.42 14.19
C THR A 269 13.77 3.07 12.86
N TYR A 270 14.55 2.79 11.82
CA TYR A 270 14.00 2.35 10.55
C TYR A 270 13.32 0.98 10.65
N LEU A 271 13.94 0.02 11.36
CA LEU A 271 13.32 -1.26 11.66
C LEU A 271 11.95 -1.08 12.34
N ASN A 272 11.85 -0.14 13.27
CA ASN A 272 10.60 0.16 13.97
C ASN A 272 9.47 0.61 13.02
N GLU A 273 9.79 1.35 11.94
CA GLU A 273 8.80 1.74 10.93
C GLU A 273 8.28 0.53 10.13
N LEU A 274 9.14 -0.46 9.86
CA LEU A 274 8.73 -1.71 9.22
C LEU A 274 7.83 -2.54 10.15
N ILE A 275 8.10 -2.53 11.45
CA ILE A 275 7.24 -3.18 12.46
C ILE A 275 5.89 -2.45 12.57
N TRP A 276 5.86 -1.10 12.48
CA TRP A 276 4.61 -0.34 12.43
C TRP A 276 3.73 -0.71 11.24
N ARG A 277 4.33 -0.89 10.05
CA ARG A 277 3.61 -1.36 8.86
C ARG A 277 2.92 -2.70 9.12
N GLU A 278 3.65 -3.65 9.68
CA GLU A 278 3.13 -4.99 9.99
C GLU A 278 2.07 -4.96 11.10
N PHE A 279 2.27 -4.11 12.12
CA PHE A 279 1.27 -3.88 13.17
C PHE A 279 -0.07 -3.40 12.59
N PHE A 280 -0.06 -2.43 11.68
CA PHE A 280 -1.29 -1.96 11.04
C PHE A 280 -1.93 -3.02 10.13
N MET A 281 -1.15 -3.85 9.47
CA MET A 281 -1.70 -5.00 8.72
C MET A 281 -2.40 -6.00 9.64
N GLN A 282 -1.82 -6.29 10.80
CA GLN A 282 -2.44 -7.13 11.82
C GLN A 282 -3.74 -6.51 12.37
N ILE A 283 -3.73 -5.22 12.67
CA ILE A 283 -4.94 -4.50 13.11
C ILE A 283 -6.05 -4.60 12.06
N LEU A 284 -5.75 -4.35 10.80
CA LEU A 284 -6.74 -4.45 9.73
C LEU A 284 -7.30 -5.86 9.59
N TYR A 285 -6.44 -6.88 9.68
CA TYR A 285 -6.82 -8.28 9.56
C TYR A 285 -7.79 -8.72 10.67
N HIS A 286 -7.45 -8.42 11.94
CA HIS A 286 -8.25 -8.83 13.09
C HIS A 286 -9.49 -7.96 13.32
N TYR A 287 -9.45 -6.71 12.88
CA TYR A 287 -10.51 -5.71 13.07
C TYR A 287 -10.94 -5.07 11.75
N PRO A 288 -11.43 -5.85 10.75
CA PRO A 288 -11.73 -5.34 9.42
C PRO A 288 -12.80 -4.24 9.40
N TYR A 289 -13.61 -4.12 10.45
CA TYR A 289 -14.58 -3.04 10.59
C TYR A 289 -13.95 -1.63 10.62
N VAL A 290 -12.65 -1.52 10.92
CA VAL A 290 -11.93 -0.23 10.98
C VAL A 290 -11.87 0.48 9.64
N VAL A 291 -12.09 -0.22 8.53
CA VAL A 291 -12.17 0.39 7.20
C VAL A 291 -13.28 1.46 7.17
N ASN A 292 -14.41 1.19 7.79
CA ASN A 292 -15.58 2.07 7.74
C ASN A 292 -15.94 2.71 9.10
N ASN A 293 -15.30 2.29 10.20
CA ASN A 293 -15.65 2.71 11.55
C ASN A 293 -14.41 3.06 12.35
N ASN A 294 -14.58 3.82 13.43
CA ASN A 294 -13.51 4.05 14.36
C ASN A 294 -13.12 2.75 15.07
N PHE A 295 -11.83 2.53 15.29
CA PHE A 295 -11.36 1.40 16.10
C PHE A 295 -11.98 1.45 17.50
N LYS A 296 -11.93 2.61 18.15
CA LYS A 296 -12.65 2.86 19.41
C LYS A 296 -14.06 3.34 19.10
N ARG A 297 -15.02 2.42 19.09
CA ARG A 297 -16.42 2.66 18.68
C ARG A 297 -17.10 3.87 19.36
N LYS A 298 -16.73 4.23 20.56
CA LYS A 298 -17.25 5.40 21.25
C LYS A 298 -17.05 6.72 20.48
N TYR A 299 -16.04 6.79 19.60
CA TYR A 299 -15.81 7.94 18.75
C TYR A 299 -16.72 8.01 17.52
N ASP A 300 -17.51 6.97 17.23
CA ASP A 300 -18.50 6.99 16.14
C ASP A 300 -19.61 8.03 16.41
N ASN A 301 -19.80 8.45 17.65
CA ASN A 301 -20.78 9.46 18.05
C ASN A 301 -20.32 10.90 17.76
N ILE A 302 -19.07 11.15 17.40
CA ILE A 302 -18.57 12.51 17.15
C ILE A 302 -19.34 13.09 15.96
N ARG A 303 -19.96 14.27 16.20
CA ARG A 303 -20.56 15.06 15.14
C ARG A 303 -19.49 15.95 14.50
N TRP A 304 -19.05 15.53 13.35
CA TRP A 304 -18.12 16.27 12.50
C TRP A 304 -18.87 17.43 11.83
N ILE A 305 -18.19 18.56 11.59
CA ILE A 305 -18.76 19.69 10.84
C ILE A 305 -18.90 19.33 9.36
N ASN A 306 -17.88 18.70 8.79
CA ASN A 306 -17.84 18.27 7.39
C ASN A 306 -18.14 19.41 6.39
N ASP A 307 -17.53 20.56 6.60
CA ASP A 307 -17.65 21.70 5.69
C ASP A 307 -16.92 21.41 4.38
N SER A 308 -17.68 21.33 3.30
CA SER A 308 -17.16 20.96 1.97
C SER A 308 -16.26 22.05 1.36
N GLU A 309 -16.48 23.33 1.66
CA GLU A 309 -15.65 24.43 1.14
C GLU A 309 -14.28 24.44 1.83
N LEU A 310 -14.27 24.24 3.15
CA LEU A 310 -13.03 24.12 3.91
C LEU A 310 -12.27 22.85 3.54
N PHE A 311 -12.96 21.75 3.28
CA PHE A 311 -12.37 20.52 2.78
C PHE A 311 -11.73 20.73 1.40
N ASP A 312 -12.41 21.41 0.48
CA ASP A 312 -11.86 21.72 -0.85
C ASP A 312 -10.60 22.61 -0.75
N LYS A 313 -10.62 23.63 0.12
CA LYS A 313 -9.40 24.45 0.38
C LYS A 313 -8.26 23.61 0.92
N TRP A 314 -8.53 22.66 1.83
CA TRP A 314 -7.52 21.72 2.32
C TRP A 314 -7.01 20.84 1.19
N CYS A 315 -7.86 20.24 0.39
CA CYS A 315 -7.49 19.44 -0.77
C CYS A 315 -6.56 20.19 -1.75
N LYS A 316 -6.86 21.48 -2.00
CA LYS A 316 -6.09 22.34 -2.91
C LYS A 316 -4.80 22.90 -2.30
N GLY A 317 -4.57 22.76 -0.99
CA GLY A 317 -3.46 23.42 -0.29
C GLY A 317 -3.58 24.94 -0.32
N ALA A 318 -4.75 25.44 0.12
CA ALA A 318 -5.13 26.84 0.18
C ALA A 318 -5.79 27.20 1.53
N THR A 319 -5.29 26.62 2.62
CA THR A 319 -5.83 26.82 3.97
C THR A 319 -5.30 28.07 4.67
N GLY A 320 -4.24 28.69 4.12
CA GLY A 320 -3.49 29.75 4.76
C GLY A 320 -2.59 29.29 5.91
N TYR A 321 -2.39 27.97 6.03
CA TYR A 321 -1.38 27.35 6.90
C TYR A 321 -0.26 26.77 6.04
N PRO A 322 0.90 27.45 5.92
CA PRO A 322 1.89 27.16 4.89
C PRO A 322 2.40 25.73 4.87
N LEU A 323 2.61 25.10 6.04
CA LEU A 323 3.08 23.72 6.10
C LEU A 323 2.00 22.71 5.64
N VAL A 324 0.73 23.00 5.95
CA VAL A 324 -0.42 22.18 5.48
C VAL A 324 -0.55 22.32 3.97
N ASP A 325 -0.51 23.54 3.47
CA ASP A 325 -0.67 23.84 2.05
C ASP A 325 0.47 23.25 1.22
N ALA A 326 1.71 23.38 1.68
CA ALA A 326 2.88 22.75 1.08
C ALA A 326 2.74 21.22 0.99
N GLY A 327 2.25 20.60 2.05
CA GLY A 327 2.02 19.15 2.08
C GLY A 327 0.98 18.69 1.07
N MET A 328 -0.16 19.38 1.01
CA MET A 328 -1.22 19.02 0.07
C MET A 328 -0.83 19.25 -1.38
N ARG A 329 -0.10 20.32 -1.67
CA ARG A 329 0.45 20.59 -3.01
C ARG A 329 1.51 19.57 -3.43
N GLN A 330 2.41 19.18 -2.52
CA GLN A 330 3.34 18.08 -2.77
C GLN A 330 2.59 16.80 -3.14
N LEU A 331 1.59 16.41 -2.34
CA LEU A 331 0.77 15.24 -2.59
C LEU A 331 0.12 15.28 -3.97
N ASN A 332 -0.53 16.40 -4.31
CA ASN A 332 -1.23 16.57 -5.57
C ASN A 332 -0.33 16.51 -6.80
N THR A 333 0.90 17.00 -6.66
CA THR A 333 1.86 17.11 -7.77
C THR A 333 2.65 15.83 -7.98
N THR A 334 2.96 15.10 -6.89
CA THR A 334 3.93 14.00 -6.95
C THR A 334 3.36 12.65 -6.53
N GLY A 335 2.15 12.59 -5.98
CA GLY A 335 1.63 11.37 -5.38
C GLY A 335 2.36 10.95 -4.09
N TYR A 336 3.20 11.83 -3.54
CA TYR A 336 3.97 11.60 -2.32
C TYR A 336 3.84 12.78 -1.36
N ILE A 337 3.89 12.51 -0.08
CA ILE A 337 3.96 13.51 0.98
C ILE A 337 4.80 12.97 2.13
N HIS A 338 5.72 13.78 2.64
CA HIS A 338 6.62 13.42 3.74
C HIS A 338 5.85 13.08 5.02
N ASN A 339 6.25 12.02 5.75
CA ASN A 339 5.50 11.51 6.92
C ASN A 339 5.22 12.59 7.98
N ARG A 340 6.20 13.43 8.33
CA ARG A 340 5.97 14.52 9.28
C ARG A 340 4.85 15.46 8.83
N VAL A 341 4.76 15.72 7.54
CA VAL A 341 3.75 16.59 6.95
C VAL A 341 2.40 15.87 6.87
N ARG A 342 2.36 14.56 6.56
CA ARG A 342 1.12 13.74 6.63
C ARG A 342 0.44 13.88 7.99
N MET A 343 1.23 13.77 9.07
CA MET A 343 0.71 13.91 10.45
C MET A 343 0.07 15.29 10.69
N VAL A 344 0.71 16.36 10.20
CA VAL A 344 0.22 17.74 10.39
C VAL A 344 -1.03 17.99 9.55
N THR A 345 -1.02 17.60 8.28
CA THR A 345 -2.17 17.77 7.36
C THR A 345 -3.39 16.98 7.82
N ALA A 346 -3.21 15.74 8.28
CA ALA A 346 -4.29 14.90 8.80
C ALA A 346 -4.85 15.44 10.12
N SER A 347 -3.96 15.84 11.05
CA SER A 347 -4.38 16.47 12.31
C SER A 347 -5.13 17.79 12.05
N PHE A 348 -4.71 18.57 11.06
CA PHE A 348 -5.38 19.81 10.70
C PHE A 348 -6.82 19.56 10.22
N LEU A 349 -7.00 18.62 9.32
CA LEU A 349 -8.33 18.25 8.83
C LEU A 349 -9.25 17.83 9.97
N CYS A 350 -8.81 16.89 10.80
CA CYS A 350 -9.64 16.31 11.86
C CYS A 350 -9.88 17.25 13.04
N LYS A 351 -8.91 18.12 13.37
CA LYS A 351 -8.96 18.94 14.60
C LYS A 351 -9.27 20.40 14.31
N HIS A 352 -8.63 21.03 13.29
CA HIS A 352 -8.90 22.42 12.97
C HIS A 352 -10.21 22.56 12.20
N LEU A 353 -10.44 21.72 11.19
CA LEU A 353 -11.65 21.79 10.39
C LEU A 353 -12.81 20.97 10.98
N LEU A 354 -12.57 20.09 11.93
CA LEU A 354 -13.54 19.12 12.45
C LEU A 354 -14.23 18.34 11.31
N THR A 355 -13.43 17.92 10.35
CA THR A 355 -13.87 17.07 9.23
C THR A 355 -13.60 15.61 9.55
N ASP A 356 -14.52 14.73 9.21
CA ASP A 356 -14.39 13.30 9.40
C ASP A 356 -13.13 12.79 8.71
N TRP A 357 -12.32 12.04 9.45
CA TRP A 357 -11.05 11.50 8.96
C TRP A 357 -11.22 10.65 7.70
N ARG A 358 -12.39 10.03 7.48
CA ARG A 358 -12.69 9.22 6.30
C ARG A 358 -12.66 10.03 5.01
N TRP A 359 -12.96 11.32 5.06
CA TRP A 359 -12.84 12.20 3.89
C TRP A 359 -11.38 12.36 3.48
N GLY A 360 -10.50 12.61 4.46
CA GLY A 360 -9.07 12.75 4.21
C GLY A 360 -8.41 11.43 3.82
N GLU A 361 -8.78 10.32 4.47
CA GLU A 361 -8.32 8.98 4.15
C GLU A 361 -8.63 8.64 2.68
N ARG A 362 -9.87 8.89 2.25
CA ARG A 362 -10.31 8.68 0.86
C ARG A 362 -9.54 9.57 -0.12
N TYR A 363 -9.32 10.84 0.23
CA TYR A 363 -8.54 11.73 -0.62
C TYR A 363 -7.08 11.23 -0.77
N PHE A 364 -6.47 10.80 0.31
CA PHE A 364 -5.13 10.22 0.28
C PHE A 364 -5.09 8.91 -0.51
N SER A 365 -6.11 8.07 -0.41
CA SER A 365 -6.20 6.82 -1.17
C SER A 365 -6.24 7.05 -2.69
N GLN A 366 -6.78 8.17 -3.13
CA GLN A 366 -6.83 8.55 -4.54
C GLN A 366 -5.50 9.15 -5.05
N LYS A 367 -4.71 9.77 -4.16
CA LYS A 367 -3.51 10.53 -4.54
C LYS A 367 -2.19 9.82 -4.28
N LEU A 368 -2.10 9.03 -3.22
CA LEU A 368 -0.83 8.41 -2.80
C LEU A 368 -0.42 7.27 -3.73
N LEU A 369 0.82 7.33 -4.21
CA LEU A 369 1.48 6.22 -4.92
C LEU A 369 1.78 5.03 -4.00
N ASP A 370 2.03 5.30 -2.72
CA ASP A 370 2.32 4.30 -1.70
C ASP A 370 1.08 3.93 -0.88
N TYR A 371 -0.13 4.18 -1.39
CA TYR A 371 -1.35 3.85 -0.69
C TYR A 371 -1.41 2.38 -0.30
N GLU A 372 -1.48 2.14 0.99
CA GLU A 372 -1.74 0.84 1.61
C GLU A 372 -2.84 1.00 2.64
N LEU A 373 -3.94 0.27 2.47
CA LEU A 373 -5.15 0.46 3.28
C LEU A 373 -4.87 0.37 4.78
N SER A 374 -4.09 -0.62 5.23
CA SER A 374 -3.79 -0.81 6.64
C SER A 374 -3.04 0.37 7.25
N SER A 375 -1.99 0.83 6.57
CA SER A 375 -1.15 1.94 7.03
C SER A 375 -1.89 3.28 6.91
N ASN A 376 -2.62 3.51 5.81
CA ASN A 376 -3.35 4.76 5.62
C ASN A 376 -4.48 4.89 6.66
N ASN A 377 -5.35 3.88 6.77
CA ASN A 377 -6.44 3.85 7.74
C ASN A 377 -5.94 3.99 9.19
N GLY A 378 -4.92 3.19 9.57
CA GLY A 378 -4.37 3.22 10.92
C GLY A 378 -3.78 4.58 11.29
N ASN A 379 -3.03 5.21 10.39
CA ASN A 379 -2.42 6.53 10.62
C ASN A 379 -3.45 7.67 10.59
N TRP A 380 -4.49 7.61 9.75
CA TRP A 380 -5.59 8.56 9.78
C TRP A 380 -6.34 8.51 11.11
N GLN A 381 -6.65 7.31 11.60
CA GLN A 381 -7.28 7.13 12.91
C GLN A 381 -6.34 7.53 14.06
N TRP A 382 -5.01 7.34 13.89
CA TRP A 382 -4.03 7.85 14.85
C TRP A 382 -4.09 9.37 14.94
N ALA A 383 -4.10 10.09 13.82
CA ALA A 383 -4.17 11.55 13.77
C ALA A 383 -5.51 12.09 14.31
N ALA A 384 -6.61 11.42 13.97
CA ALA A 384 -7.94 11.72 14.48
C ALA A 384 -8.08 11.46 15.99
N GLY A 385 -7.27 10.56 16.56
CA GLY A 385 -7.36 10.15 17.97
C GLY A 385 -8.34 9.00 18.22
N THR A 386 -8.83 8.35 17.18
CA THR A 386 -9.89 7.34 17.22
C THR A 386 -9.38 5.89 17.08
N GLY A 387 -8.10 5.73 16.73
CA GLY A 387 -7.44 4.47 16.44
C GLY A 387 -7.07 3.64 17.68
N CYS A 388 -6.49 2.46 17.45
CA CYS A 388 -6.09 1.51 18.49
C CYS A 388 -5.03 2.10 19.45
N ASP A 389 -3.91 2.58 18.91
CA ASP A 389 -2.80 3.24 19.63
C ASP A 389 -2.71 4.70 19.21
N ALA A 390 -3.84 5.40 19.26
CA ALA A 390 -3.98 6.74 18.72
C ALA A 390 -3.38 7.81 19.62
N ALA A 391 -2.96 8.92 19.01
CA ALA A 391 -2.63 10.12 19.75
C ALA A 391 -3.83 10.56 20.62
N PRO A 392 -3.61 11.03 21.86
CA PRO A 392 -4.69 11.55 22.68
C PRO A 392 -5.49 12.63 21.94
N TYR A 393 -6.81 12.59 22.05
CA TYR A 393 -7.68 13.51 21.30
C TYR A 393 -7.38 14.99 21.55
N PHE A 394 -6.90 15.35 22.75
CA PHE A 394 -6.51 16.70 23.14
C PHE A 394 -5.17 17.16 22.55
N ARG A 395 -4.42 16.25 21.91
CA ARG A 395 -3.18 16.57 21.19
C ARG A 395 -3.53 17.15 19.83
N VAL A 396 -3.57 18.47 19.74
CA VAL A 396 -3.80 19.22 18.51
C VAL A 396 -2.47 19.84 18.08
N PHE A 397 -1.97 19.45 16.91
CA PHE A 397 -0.74 20.05 16.37
C PHE A 397 -1.00 21.52 16.01
N ASN A 398 -0.06 22.39 16.37
CA ASN A 398 -0.01 23.74 15.83
C ASN A 398 0.85 23.73 14.56
N PRO A 399 0.31 23.98 13.35
CA PRO A 399 1.06 23.88 12.11
C PRO A 399 2.27 24.82 12.06
N ASP A 400 2.17 26.04 12.63
CA ASP A 400 3.25 27.03 12.64
C ASP A 400 4.41 26.58 13.56
N GLN A 401 4.08 25.97 14.70
CA GLN A 401 5.10 25.41 15.60
C GLN A 401 5.78 24.19 14.95
N GLN A 402 5.04 23.38 14.18
CA GLN A 402 5.62 22.28 13.43
C GLN A 402 6.55 22.80 12.33
N ALA A 403 6.17 23.84 11.59
CA ALA A 403 7.00 24.48 10.60
C ALA A 403 8.29 25.04 11.24
N LYS A 404 8.18 25.83 12.32
CA LYS A 404 9.33 26.38 13.05
C LYS A 404 10.29 25.30 13.54
N LYS A 405 9.79 24.12 13.90
CA LYS A 405 10.61 23.03 14.41
C LYS A 405 11.30 22.24 13.31
N PHE A 406 10.59 21.91 12.23
CA PHE A 406 11.04 20.95 11.24
C PHE A 406 11.38 21.54 9.87
N ASP A 407 11.06 22.82 9.64
CA ASP A 407 11.39 23.56 8.42
C ASP A 407 11.76 25.03 8.74
N LYS A 408 12.74 25.22 9.64
CA LYS A 408 13.11 26.54 10.23
C LYS A 408 13.29 27.66 9.22
N ASN A 409 13.79 27.36 8.03
CA ASN A 409 14.08 28.33 6.96
C ASN A 409 12.99 28.30 5.86
N ASN A 410 11.85 27.67 6.11
CA ASN A 410 10.76 27.49 5.15
C ASN A 410 11.21 26.88 3.80
N LYS A 411 12.29 26.10 3.78
CA LYS A 411 12.81 25.51 2.54
C LYS A 411 11.81 24.56 1.87
N TYR A 412 11.17 23.72 2.68
CA TYR A 412 10.12 22.84 2.20
C TYR A 412 8.88 23.63 1.79
N ILE A 413 8.45 24.57 2.63
CA ILE A 413 7.27 25.39 2.37
C ILE A 413 7.48 26.21 1.09
N LEU A 414 8.58 26.93 0.93
CA LEU A 414 8.84 27.75 -0.26
C LEU A 414 8.96 26.92 -1.55
N LYS A 415 9.37 25.67 -1.47
CA LYS A 415 9.39 24.77 -2.63
C LYS A 415 7.98 24.52 -3.16
N TRP A 416 6.98 24.39 -2.31
CA TRP A 416 5.61 24.02 -2.68
C TRP A 416 4.63 25.18 -2.63
N VAL A 417 4.99 26.27 -1.97
CA VAL A 417 4.24 27.52 -1.83
C VAL A 417 5.16 28.69 -2.16
N PRO A 418 5.59 28.83 -3.43
CA PRO A 418 6.54 29.88 -3.81
C PRO A 418 5.99 31.30 -3.60
N GLU A 419 4.67 31.45 -3.60
CA GLU A 419 3.98 32.72 -3.37
C GLU A 419 3.76 33.05 -1.87
N LEU A 420 4.39 32.33 -0.94
CA LEU A 420 4.19 32.50 0.52
C LEU A 420 4.25 33.96 1.00
N ASN A 421 5.17 34.74 0.42
CA ASN A 421 5.40 36.13 0.81
C ASN A 421 4.69 37.14 -0.11
N SER A 422 3.80 36.67 -0.98
CA SER A 422 3.04 37.56 -1.89
C SER A 422 1.66 37.90 -1.31
N PRO A 423 1.07 39.04 -1.72
CA PRO A 423 -0.29 39.38 -1.34
C PRO A 423 -1.36 38.37 -1.79
N GLY A 424 -1.03 37.50 -2.73
CA GLY A 424 -1.93 36.45 -3.25
C GLY A 424 -2.02 35.20 -2.38
N TYR A 425 -1.14 35.02 -1.38
CA TYR A 425 -1.25 33.89 -0.47
C TYR A 425 -2.39 34.11 0.54
N PRO A 426 -3.34 33.15 0.71
CA PRO A 426 -4.52 33.35 1.53
C PRO A 426 -4.17 33.45 3.02
N GLY A 427 -4.97 34.21 3.76
CA GLY A 427 -4.96 34.18 5.20
C GLY A 427 -5.51 32.86 5.77
N PRO A 428 -5.24 32.55 7.06
CA PRO A 428 -5.71 31.32 7.70
C PRO A 428 -7.23 31.21 7.66
N VAL A 429 -7.75 30.07 7.18
CA VAL A 429 -9.20 29.77 7.11
C VAL A 429 -9.87 29.64 8.49
N ILE A 430 -9.07 29.44 9.54
CA ILE A 430 -9.53 29.36 10.93
C ILE A 430 -8.39 29.72 11.88
N ASP A 431 -8.70 30.40 12.99
CA ASP A 431 -7.72 30.65 14.05
C ASP A 431 -7.35 29.37 14.80
N HIS A 432 -6.04 29.14 15.04
CA HIS A 432 -5.54 27.94 15.72
C HIS A 432 -6.07 27.82 17.16
N GLY A 433 -6.10 28.90 17.93
CA GLY A 433 -6.54 28.90 19.33
C GLY A 433 -8.00 28.50 19.44
N PHE A 434 -8.84 29.14 18.63
CA PHE A 434 -10.26 28.81 18.52
C PHE A 434 -10.46 27.34 18.09
N ALA A 435 -9.80 26.91 17.02
CA ALA A 435 -9.95 25.56 16.49
C ALA A 435 -9.53 24.49 17.52
N ARG A 436 -8.41 24.71 18.20
CA ARG A 436 -7.92 23.82 19.25
C ARG A 436 -8.91 23.69 20.40
N LYS A 437 -9.45 24.82 20.91
CA LYS A 437 -10.44 24.82 21.99
C LYS A 437 -11.70 24.05 21.56
N ARG A 438 -12.25 24.39 20.39
CA ARG A 438 -13.44 23.75 19.82
C ARG A 438 -13.24 22.23 19.66
N ALA A 439 -12.09 21.78 19.13
CA ALA A 439 -11.82 20.37 18.96
C ALA A 439 -11.83 19.62 20.31
N ILE A 440 -11.14 20.14 21.32
CA ILE A 440 -11.07 19.52 22.64
C ILE A 440 -12.46 19.45 23.29
N GLU A 441 -13.25 20.50 23.21
CA GLU A 441 -14.61 20.55 23.75
C GLU A 441 -15.54 19.56 23.03
N THR A 442 -15.50 19.53 21.68
CA THR A 442 -16.30 18.60 20.88
C THR A 442 -15.98 17.15 21.21
N TYR A 443 -14.71 16.77 21.17
CA TYR A 443 -14.32 15.41 21.52
C TYR A 443 -14.67 15.06 22.99
N GLY A 444 -14.41 15.98 23.92
CA GLY A 444 -14.73 15.79 25.34
C GLY A 444 -16.21 15.60 25.59
N TYR A 445 -17.07 16.29 24.85
CA TYR A 445 -18.54 16.15 24.95
C TYR A 445 -19.01 14.75 24.53
N TYR A 446 -18.55 14.26 23.38
CA TYR A 446 -18.98 12.95 22.85
C TYR A 446 -18.30 11.73 23.48
N LEU A 447 -17.29 11.93 24.30
CA LEU A 447 -16.58 10.85 24.99
C LEU A 447 -17.03 10.63 26.43
N ARG A 448 -17.88 11.51 26.95
CA ARG A 448 -18.54 11.35 28.26
C ARG A 448 -19.72 10.39 28.12
#